data_4492c849b784d87de63655b440ddb521
#
_entry.id   4492c849b784d87de63655b440ddb521
#
_cell.length_a   1.000
_cell.length_b   1.000
_cell.length_c   1.000
_cell.angle_alpha   90.00
_cell.angle_beta   90.00
_cell.angle_gamma   90.00
#
_symmetry.space_group_name_H-M   'P 1'
#
loop_
_entity.id
_entity.type
_entity.pdbx_description
1 polymer ?
#
loop_
_entity_poly.entity_id
_entity_poly.type
_entity_poly.pdbx_seq_one_letter_code
_entity_poly.pdbx_strand_id
1 'polypeptide(L)'
;MRAADLHRLARTLREIALTSTGNTGADQVNAGELAVIEDVSRNPGATISDVTRRTGLAQSLVSRITHRMADAGIMRLRPDEKDRRKSRLEIEPSARTLFRARADGSIASALAAFAPKLSAAQRKELTRHLAEAERLLREGQE
;
A
#
# COMPACT_ATOMS: atom_id res chain seq x y z
N MET A 1 -7.23 -1.19 25.15
CA MET A 1 -6.08 -1.66 24.35
C MET A 1 -4.89 -0.77 24.65
N ARG A 2 -3.70 -1.32 24.93
CA ARG A 2 -2.46 -0.55 25.15
C ARG A 2 -1.76 -0.26 23.83
N ALA A 3 -0.91 0.77 23.78
CA ALA A 3 -0.14 1.12 22.57
C ALA A 3 0.68 -0.07 22.00
N ALA A 4 1.31 -0.85 22.89
CA ALA A 4 2.06 -2.05 22.48
C ALA A 4 1.17 -3.12 21.82
N ASP A 5 -0.08 -3.24 22.25
CA ASP A 5 -1.04 -4.19 21.65
C ASP A 5 -1.45 -3.70 20.25
N LEU A 6 -1.63 -2.39 20.09
CA LEU A 6 -1.93 -1.78 18.79
C LEU A 6 -0.77 -1.96 17.81
N HIS A 7 0.48 -1.78 18.24
CA HIS A 7 1.65 -2.03 17.39
C HIS A 7 1.74 -3.48 16.93
N ARG A 8 1.46 -4.45 17.83
CA ARG A 8 1.41 -5.87 17.45
C ARG A 8 0.30 -6.14 16.45
N LEU A 9 -0.90 -5.63 16.69
CA LEU A 9 -2.04 -5.76 15.78
C LEU A 9 -1.72 -5.18 14.41
N ALA A 10 -1.18 -3.97 14.34
CA ALA A 10 -0.82 -3.31 13.10
C ALA A 10 0.18 -4.14 12.27
N ARG A 11 1.19 -4.76 12.93
CA ARG A 11 2.14 -5.66 12.25
C ARG A 11 1.41 -6.89 11.68
N THR A 12 0.57 -7.54 12.47
CA THR A 12 -0.22 -8.70 12.04
C THR A 12 -1.14 -8.37 10.87
N LEU A 13 -1.88 -7.28 10.96
CA LEU A 13 -2.77 -6.83 9.89
C LEU A 13 -2.01 -6.54 8.60
N ARG A 14 -0.81 -5.97 8.71
CA ARG A 14 0.05 -5.73 7.57
C ARG A 14 0.52 -7.03 6.90
N GLU A 15 0.92 -8.04 7.67
CA GLU A 15 1.30 -9.35 7.13
C GLU A 15 0.13 -10.01 6.38
N ILE A 16 -1.07 -9.96 6.94
CA ILE A 16 -2.29 -10.44 6.30
C ILE A 16 -2.55 -9.67 4.99
N ALA A 17 -2.43 -8.35 4.99
CA ALA A 17 -2.63 -7.51 3.81
C ALA A 17 -1.63 -7.84 2.70
N LEU A 18 -0.33 -7.97 3.03
CA LEU A 18 0.71 -8.34 2.07
C LEU A 18 0.45 -9.72 1.45
N THR A 19 0.06 -10.70 2.27
CA THR A 19 -0.32 -12.04 1.80
C THR A 19 -1.56 -11.99 0.90
N SER A 20 -2.58 -11.21 1.27
CA SER A 20 -3.83 -11.06 0.51
C SER A 20 -3.61 -10.47 -0.89
N THR A 21 -2.65 -9.58 -1.01
CA THR A 21 -2.29 -8.94 -2.28
C THR A 21 -1.27 -9.74 -3.11
N GLY A 22 -0.88 -10.93 -2.65
CA GLY A 22 0.15 -11.74 -3.28
C GLY A 22 1.54 -11.11 -3.23
N ASN A 23 1.76 -10.18 -2.30
CA ASN A 23 3.04 -9.51 -2.10
C ASN A 23 3.97 -10.36 -1.22
N THR A 24 4.33 -11.52 -1.74
CA THR A 24 5.15 -12.53 -1.06
C THR A 24 6.29 -13.00 -1.97
N GLY A 25 7.39 -13.46 -1.38
CA GLY A 25 8.53 -14.00 -2.13
C GLY A 25 9.55 -12.94 -2.56
N ALA A 26 10.28 -13.23 -3.64
CA ALA A 26 11.40 -12.42 -4.12
C ALA A 26 10.98 -11.02 -4.61
N ASP A 27 9.75 -10.89 -5.11
CA ASP A 27 9.18 -9.64 -5.63
C ASP A 27 8.41 -8.85 -4.56
N GLN A 28 8.68 -9.15 -3.29
CA GLN A 28 7.97 -8.49 -2.19
C GLN A 28 8.25 -6.99 -2.16
N VAL A 29 7.18 -6.21 -2.29
CA VAL A 29 7.18 -4.76 -2.11
C VAL A 29 7.25 -4.44 -0.62
N ASN A 30 8.26 -3.71 -0.19
CA ASN A 30 8.37 -3.29 1.21
C ASN A 30 7.41 -2.14 1.56
N ALA A 31 7.32 -1.78 2.84
CA ALA A 31 6.41 -0.76 3.31
C ALA A 31 6.59 0.61 2.67
N GLY A 32 7.84 1.01 2.48
CA GLY A 32 8.14 2.30 1.86
C GLY A 32 7.72 2.32 0.40
N GLU A 33 7.95 1.22 -0.31
CA GLU A 33 7.51 1.04 -1.69
C GLU A 33 5.99 1.07 -1.82
N LEU A 34 5.31 0.33 -0.95
CA LEU A 34 3.85 0.31 -0.93
C LEU A 34 3.29 1.72 -0.68
N ALA A 35 3.84 2.46 0.30
CA ALA A 35 3.43 3.83 0.59
C ALA A 35 3.60 4.77 -0.62
N VAL A 36 4.70 4.64 -1.36
CA VAL A 36 4.95 5.43 -2.58
C VAL A 36 3.96 5.04 -3.69
N ILE A 37 3.74 3.75 -3.93
CA ILE A 37 2.79 3.26 -4.94
C ILE A 37 1.37 3.75 -4.63
N GLU A 38 0.93 3.62 -3.38
CA GLU A 38 -0.40 4.08 -2.96
C GLU A 38 -0.56 5.59 -3.11
N ASP A 39 0.44 6.37 -2.70
CA ASP A 39 0.38 7.82 -2.82
C ASP A 39 0.31 8.28 -4.28
N VAL A 40 1.16 7.74 -5.16
CA VAL A 40 1.13 8.05 -6.59
C VAL A 40 -0.15 7.57 -7.27
N SER A 41 -0.70 6.43 -6.84
CA SER A 41 -1.99 5.92 -7.35
C SER A 41 -3.15 6.86 -7.05
N ARG A 42 -3.15 7.46 -5.85
CA ARG A 42 -4.17 8.43 -5.44
C ARG A 42 -3.94 9.83 -6.01
N ASN A 43 -2.69 10.17 -6.31
CA ASN A 43 -2.27 11.50 -6.77
C ASN A 43 -1.42 11.40 -8.06
N PRO A 44 -2.01 11.01 -9.20
CA PRO A 44 -1.28 10.93 -10.46
C PRO A 44 -0.65 12.28 -10.83
N GLY A 45 0.57 12.27 -11.32
CA GLY A 45 1.30 13.50 -11.66
C GLY A 45 1.99 14.18 -10.46
N ALA A 46 1.99 13.56 -9.28
CA ALA A 46 2.75 14.06 -8.13
C ALA A 46 4.24 14.11 -8.44
N THR A 47 4.94 15.07 -7.82
CA THR A 47 6.41 15.11 -7.83
C THR A 47 6.99 14.28 -6.70
N ILE A 48 8.30 13.96 -6.77
CA ILE A 48 9.03 13.32 -5.67
C ILE A 48 8.87 14.12 -4.35
N SER A 49 8.92 15.44 -4.42
CA SER A 49 8.73 16.30 -3.24
C SER A 49 7.31 16.20 -2.65
N ASP A 50 6.29 16.07 -3.50
CA ASP A 50 4.90 15.90 -3.04
C ASP A 50 4.73 14.56 -2.31
N VAL A 51 5.26 13.47 -2.89
CA VAL A 51 5.24 12.15 -2.27
C VAL A 51 6.00 12.14 -0.95
N THR A 52 7.20 12.75 -0.92
CA THR A 52 8.01 12.93 0.30
C THR A 52 7.21 13.58 1.43
N ARG A 53 6.55 14.71 1.11
CA ARG A 53 5.75 15.46 2.08
C ARG A 53 4.57 14.66 2.62
N ARG A 54 3.84 13.93 1.77
CA ARG A 54 2.66 13.16 2.17
C ARG A 54 2.98 11.86 2.88
N THR A 55 4.04 11.17 2.45
CA THR A 55 4.43 9.87 3.05
C THR A 55 5.30 10.02 4.29
N GLY A 56 5.95 11.17 4.49
CA GLY A 56 6.95 11.38 5.55
C GLY A 56 8.27 10.62 5.34
N LEU A 57 8.45 9.97 4.18
CA LEU A 57 9.68 9.26 3.84
C LEU A 57 10.78 10.26 3.42
N ALA A 58 12.05 9.91 3.65
CA ALA A 58 13.17 10.72 3.19
C ALA A 58 13.17 10.86 1.65
N GLN A 59 13.46 12.05 1.13
CA GLN A 59 13.43 12.33 -0.31
C GLN A 59 14.35 11.41 -1.12
N SER A 60 15.54 11.10 -0.59
CA SER A 60 16.47 10.16 -1.22
C SER A 60 15.91 8.74 -1.32
N LEU A 61 15.11 8.32 -0.34
CA LEU A 61 14.42 7.03 -0.37
C LEU A 61 13.29 7.03 -1.39
N VAL A 62 12.45 8.07 -1.42
CA VAL A 62 11.37 8.21 -2.42
C VAL A 62 11.97 8.21 -3.83
N SER A 63 13.03 8.99 -4.07
CA SER A 63 13.72 9.03 -5.36
C SER A 63 14.23 7.64 -5.78
N ARG A 64 14.90 6.92 -4.90
CA ARG A 64 15.38 5.56 -5.19
C ARG A 64 14.26 4.58 -5.48
N ILE A 65 13.18 4.64 -4.72
CA ILE A 65 12.00 3.79 -4.93
C ILE A 65 11.38 4.08 -6.30
N THR A 66 11.14 5.35 -6.63
CA THR A 66 10.48 5.73 -7.89
C THR A 66 11.29 5.32 -9.11
N HIS A 67 12.61 5.46 -9.10
CA HIS A 67 13.47 5.01 -10.20
C HIS A 67 13.45 3.50 -10.33
N ARG A 68 13.59 2.75 -9.23
CA ARG A 68 13.49 1.28 -9.27
C ARG A 68 12.13 0.80 -9.79
N MET A 69 11.04 1.44 -9.40
CA MET A 69 9.70 1.12 -9.89
C MET A 69 9.54 1.47 -11.38
N ALA A 70 10.22 2.50 -11.87
CA ALA A 70 10.25 2.82 -13.28
C ALA A 70 11.03 1.78 -14.08
N ASP A 71 12.19 1.36 -13.59
CA ASP A 71 13.01 0.30 -14.23
C ASP A 71 12.24 -1.03 -14.27
N ALA A 72 11.40 -1.29 -13.27
CA ALA A 72 10.51 -2.47 -13.24
C ALA A 72 9.23 -2.33 -14.09
N GLY A 73 9.03 -1.20 -14.79
CA GLY A 73 7.83 -0.95 -15.61
C GLY A 73 6.53 -0.76 -14.80
N ILE A 74 6.66 -0.44 -13.51
CA ILE A 74 5.52 -0.22 -12.60
C ILE A 74 5.11 1.25 -12.59
N MET A 75 6.07 2.14 -12.74
CA MET A 75 5.89 3.59 -12.65
C MET A 75 6.50 4.28 -13.86
N ARG A 76 5.93 5.41 -14.22
CA ARG A 76 6.44 6.29 -15.29
C ARG A 76 6.87 7.61 -14.67
N LEU A 77 8.08 8.06 -15.03
CA LEU A 77 8.60 9.39 -14.70
C LEU A 77 8.55 10.24 -15.97
N ARG A 78 7.82 11.36 -15.91
CA ARG A 78 7.78 12.34 -17.01
C ARG A 78 8.37 13.67 -16.52
N PRO A 79 9.19 14.35 -17.34
CA PRO A 79 9.62 15.70 -17.01
C PRO A 79 8.40 16.61 -16.79
N ASP A 80 8.46 17.47 -15.78
CA ASP A 80 7.45 18.50 -15.58
C ASP A 80 7.52 19.54 -16.73
N GLU A 81 6.36 19.93 -17.25
CA GLU A 81 6.29 20.87 -18.38
C GLU A 81 6.81 22.27 -18.03
N LYS A 82 6.64 22.66 -16.76
CA LYS A 82 7.03 24.00 -16.26
C LYS A 82 8.44 24.03 -15.67
N ASP A 83 8.88 22.92 -15.10
CA ASP A 83 10.20 22.79 -14.47
C ASP A 83 10.81 21.42 -14.78
N ARG A 84 11.62 21.35 -15.81
CA ARG A 84 12.27 20.12 -16.28
C ARG A 84 13.20 19.45 -15.24
N ARG A 85 13.50 20.13 -14.14
CA ARG A 85 14.24 19.54 -13.01
C ARG A 85 13.37 18.64 -12.15
N LYS A 86 12.05 18.72 -12.30
CA LYS A 86 11.07 17.90 -11.58
C LYS A 86 10.56 16.80 -12.50
N SER A 87 10.30 15.65 -11.90
CA SER A 87 9.64 14.53 -12.55
C SER A 87 8.23 14.37 -12.00
N ARG A 88 7.27 14.18 -12.89
CA ARG A 88 5.90 13.79 -12.59
C ARG A 88 5.81 12.27 -12.57
N LEU A 89 5.19 11.75 -11.52
CA LEU A 89 5.07 10.32 -11.26
C LEU A 89 3.67 9.83 -11.61
N GLU A 90 3.61 8.74 -12.34
CA GLU A 90 2.36 8.05 -12.69
C GLU A 90 2.57 6.54 -12.58
N ILE A 91 1.55 5.81 -12.15
CA ILE A 91 1.55 4.35 -12.23
C ILE A 91 1.28 3.94 -13.68
N GLU A 92 2.07 3.01 -14.21
CA GLU A 92 1.82 2.45 -15.55
C GLU A 92 0.43 1.81 -15.62
N PRO A 93 -0.33 1.99 -16.73
CA PRO A 93 -1.69 1.46 -16.84
C PRO A 93 -1.79 -0.05 -16.59
N SER A 94 -0.83 -0.83 -17.09
CA SER A 94 -0.76 -2.27 -16.86
C SER A 94 -0.57 -2.64 -15.39
N ALA A 95 0.33 -1.93 -14.70
CA ALA A 95 0.56 -2.11 -13.28
C ALA A 95 -0.67 -1.68 -12.46
N ARG A 96 -1.35 -0.60 -12.85
CA ARG A 96 -2.57 -0.12 -12.19
C ARG A 96 -3.68 -1.18 -12.22
N THR A 97 -3.89 -1.83 -13.36
CA THR A 97 -4.88 -2.91 -13.51
C THR A 97 -4.54 -4.07 -12.58
N LEU A 98 -3.26 -4.48 -12.55
CA LEU A 98 -2.80 -5.55 -11.67
C LEU A 98 -2.97 -5.21 -10.18
N PHE A 99 -2.63 -3.99 -9.78
CA PHE A 99 -2.77 -3.54 -8.38
C PHE A 99 -4.23 -3.47 -7.96
N ARG A 100 -5.13 -3.00 -8.82
CA ARG A 100 -6.58 -3.01 -8.55
C ARG A 100 -7.09 -4.44 -8.36
N ALA A 101 -6.79 -5.35 -9.26
CA ALA A 101 -7.21 -6.74 -9.15
C ALA A 101 -6.71 -7.39 -7.84
N ARG A 102 -5.49 -7.06 -7.40
CA ARG A 102 -4.95 -7.52 -6.12
C ARG A 102 -5.61 -6.83 -4.92
N ALA A 103 -5.86 -5.53 -4.99
CA ALA A 103 -6.50 -4.75 -3.92
C ALA A 103 -7.96 -5.17 -3.70
N ASP A 104 -8.67 -5.55 -4.76
CA ASP A 104 -10.07 -6.03 -4.69
C ASP A 104 -10.18 -7.48 -4.21
N GLY A 105 -9.05 -8.15 -3.97
CA GLY A 105 -8.98 -9.52 -3.46
C GLY A 105 -9.53 -9.64 -2.04
N SER A 106 -10.22 -10.74 -1.75
CA SER A 106 -10.70 -11.05 -0.41
C SER A 106 -9.55 -11.44 0.53
N ILE A 107 -9.54 -10.90 1.75
CA ILE A 107 -8.59 -11.28 2.81
C ILE A 107 -8.89 -12.66 3.42
N ALA A 108 -9.98 -13.33 3.00
CA ALA A 108 -10.45 -14.57 3.64
C ALA A 108 -9.42 -15.71 3.61
N SER A 109 -8.74 -15.91 2.48
CA SER A 109 -7.70 -16.93 2.33
C SER A 109 -6.46 -16.62 3.16
N ALA A 110 -6.03 -15.36 3.19
CA ALA A 110 -4.90 -14.92 3.99
C ALA A 110 -5.20 -15.04 5.49
N LEU A 111 -6.42 -14.70 5.93
CA LEU A 111 -6.87 -14.92 7.32
C LEU A 111 -6.91 -16.41 7.67
N ALA A 112 -7.34 -17.29 6.75
CA ALA A 112 -7.35 -18.72 6.99
C ALA A 112 -5.94 -19.30 7.15
N ALA A 113 -5.00 -18.84 6.34
CA ALA A 113 -3.59 -19.24 6.43
C ALA A 113 -2.91 -18.70 7.71
N PHE A 114 -3.15 -17.44 8.03
CA PHE A 114 -2.53 -16.77 9.19
C PHE A 114 -3.09 -17.27 10.54
N ALA A 115 -4.40 -17.50 10.61
CA ALA A 115 -5.10 -17.91 11.83
C ALA A 115 -5.93 -19.19 11.59
N PRO A 116 -5.27 -20.35 11.36
CA PRO A 116 -5.96 -21.60 11.00
C PRO A 116 -6.87 -22.15 12.12
N LYS A 117 -6.62 -21.75 13.38
CA LYS A 117 -7.44 -22.15 14.53
C LYS A 117 -8.79 -21.42 14.62
N LEU A 118 -8.95 -20.32 13.90
CA LEU A 118 -10.24 -19.63 13.87
C LEU A 118 -11.22 -20.38 12.99
N SER A 119 -12.46 -20.54 13.47
CA SER A 119 -13.56 -21.06 12.64
C SER A 119 -13.91 -20.09 11.51
N ALA A 120 -14.64 -20.58 10.50
CA ALA A 120 -15.12 -19.71 9.41
C ALA A 120 -16.01 -18.57 9.94
N ALA A 121 -16.84 -18.82 10.94
CA ALA A 121 -17.67 -17.80 11.59
C ALA A 121 -16.83 -16.73 12.28
N GLN A 122 -15.79 -17.13 13.03
CA GLN A 122 -14.88 -16.19 13.70
C GLN A 122 -14.09 -15.35 12.69
N ARG A 123 -13.64 -15.93 11.57
CA ARG A 123 -12.95 -15.17 10.51
C ARG A 123 -13.88 -14.15 9.86
N LYS A 124 -15.13 -14.52 9.60
CA LYS A 124 -16.15 -13.59 9.06
C LYS A 124 -16.42 -12.43 10.03
N GLU A 125 -16.54 -12.74 11.32
CA GLU A 125 -16.75 -11.73 12.36
C GLU A 125 -15.55 -10.79 12.49
N LEU A 126 -14.33 -11.33 12.47
CA LEU A 126 -13.11 -10.53 12.45
C LEU A 126 -13.04 -9.60 11.24
N THR A 127 -13.37 -10.09 10.04
CA THR A 127 -13.43 -9.27 8.82
C THR A 127 -14.44 -8.12 8.97
N ARG A 128 -15.60 -8.38 9.55
CA ARG A 128 -16.61 -7.34 9.82
C ARG A 128 -16.10 -6.26 10.78
N HIS A 129 -15.41 -6.66 11.86
CA HIS A 129 -14.83 -5.71 12.80
C HIS A 129 -13.70 -4.86 12.17
N LEU A 130 -12.89 -5.46 11.31
CA LEU A 130 -11.83 -4.73 10.59
C LEU A 130 -12.42 -3.70 9.63
N ALA A 131 -13.47 -4.07 8.89
CA ALA A 131 -14.16 -3.14 7.99
C ALA A 131 -14.81 -1.97 8.76
N GLU A 132 -15.39 -2.25 9.91
CA GLU A 132 -15.99 -1.22 10.77
C GLU A 132 -14.90 -0.29 11.34
N ALA A 133 -13.79 -0.84 11.82
CA ALA A 133 -12.67 -0.04 12.33
C ALA A 133 -12.08 0.87 11.23
N GLU A 134 -11.92 0.37 10.01
CA GLU A 134 -11.45 1.14 8.86
C GLU A 134 -12.41 2.30 8.54
N ARG A 135 -13.72 2.04 8.53
CA ARG A 135 -14.74 3.06 8.29
C ARG A 135 -14.67 4.17 9.33
N LEU A 136 -14.64 3.84 10.62
CA LEU A 136 -14.57 4.81 11.72
C LEU A 136 -13.30 5.65 11.67
N LEU A 137 -12.16 5.04 11.36
CA LEU A 137 -10.89 5.77 11.24
C LEU A 137 -10.89 6.74 10.05
N ARG A 138 -11.51 6.36 8.94
CA ARG A 138 -11.64 7.22 7.76
C ARG A 138 -12.54 8.42 8.05
N GLU A 139 -13.71 8.21 8.62
CA GLU A 139 -14.66 9.26 9.00
C GLU A 139 -14.07 10.26 10.01
N GLY A 140 -13.18 9.80 10.88
CA GLY A 140 -12.51 10.65 11.86
C GLY A 140 -11.35 11.50 11.30
N GLN A 141 -10.99 11.33 10.03
CA GLN A 141 -9.93 12.10 9.36
C GLN A 141 -10.48 13.18 8.41
N GLU A 142 -11.77 13.15 8.10
CA GLU A 142 -12.49 14.14 7.30
C GLU A 142 -12.96 15.33 8.17
#